data_17785ad783cb37e10f3c9c6a91761719
#
_entry.id   17785ad783cb37e10f3c9c6a91761719
#
_cell.length_a   1.000
_cell.length_b   1.000
_cell.length_c   1.000
_cell.angle_alpha   90.00
_cell.angle_beta   90.00
_cell.angle_gamma   90.00
#
_symmetry.space_group_name_H-M   'P 1'
#
loop_
_entity.id
_entity.type
_entity.pdbx_description
1 polymer ?
#
loop_
_entity_poly.entity_id
_entity_poly.type
_entity_poly.pdbx_seq_one_letter_code
_entity_poly.pdbx_strand_id
1 'polypeptide(L)' 'MAKKAYPLRINEEILTAMQQWSDDELRSLNAQIEYVLRDALRKSGRSKPRPIEPIIDPVEE' A
#
# COMPACT_ATOMS: atom_id res chain seq x y z
N MET A 1 -10.47 -7.21 8.99
CA MET A 1 -10.44 -5.95 8.68
C MET A 1 -10.90 -5.72 7.32
N ALA A 2 -11.65 -4.77 7.07
CA ALA A 2 -12.18 -4.51 5.77
C ALA A 2 -11.17 -3.80 4.91
N LYS A 3 -11.12 -4.08 3.64
CA LYS A 3 -10.26 -3.41 2.75
C LYS A 3 -11.01 -2.38 1.98
N LYS A 4 -10.39 -1.27 1.72
CA LYS A 4 -11.01 -0.24 0.94
C LYS A 4 -10.34 -0.15 -0.39
N ALA A 5 -11.09 0.14 -1.42
CA ALA A 5 -10.52 0.33 -2.73
C ALA A 5 -10.00 1.75 -2.80
N TYR A 6 -8.81 1.93 -3.27
CA TYR A 6 -8.23 3.26 -3.38
C TYR A 6 -7.54 3.36 -4.72
N PRO A 7 -7.91 4.29 -5.55
CA PRO A 7 -7.32 4.44 -6.88
C PRO A 7 -5.92 5.03 -6.78
N LEU A 8 -4.94 4.23 -6.66
CA LEU A 8 -3.59 4.68 -6.51
C LEU A 8 -2.97 4.99 -7.84
N ARG A 9 -2.42 6.19 -7.98
CA ARG A 9 -1.72 6.54 -9.19
C ARG A 9 -0.26 6.35 -8.94
N ILE A 10 0.43 5.67 -9.84
CA ILE A 10 1.78 5.35 -9.59
C ILE A 10 2.60 5.46 -10.85
N ASN A 11 3.84 5.76 -10.72
CA ASN A 11 4.75 5.90 -11.84
C ASN A 11 4.82 4.59 -12.61
N GLU A 12 4.85 4.67 -13.91
CA GLU A 12 4.81 3.50 -14.74
C GLU A 12 6.02 2.60 -14.52
N GLU A 13 7.18 3.16 -14.36
CA GLU A 13 8.37 2.35 -14.13
C GLU A 13 8.28 1.60 -12.82
N ILE A 14 7.74 2.24 -11.81
CA ILE A 14 7.58 1.59 -10.53
C ILE A 14 6.54 0.49 -10.63
N LEU A 15 5.49 0.75 -11.37
CA LEU A 15 4.46 -0.26 -11.54
C LEU A 15 5.01 -1.49 -12.25
N THR A 16 5.81 -1.28 -13.30
CA THR A 16 6.40 -2.39 -14.02
C THR A 16 7.33 -3.19 -13.12
N ALA A 17 8.13 -2.51 -12.34
CA ALA A 17 9.03 -3.21 -11.43
C ALA A 17 8.26 -4.00 -10.39
N MET A 18 7.15 -3.44 -9.91
CA MET A 18 6.34 -4.15 -8.94
C MET A 18 5.68 -5.37 -9.55
N GLN A 19 5.28 -5.28 -10.81
CA GLN A 19 4.69 -6.41 -11.48
C GLN A 19 5.70 -7.55 -11.62
N GLN A 20 6.92 -7.23 -11.97
CA GLN A 20 7.94 -8.25 -12.10
C GLN A 20 8.25 -8.88 -10.75
N TRP A 21 8.28 -8.06 -9.73
CA TRP A 21 8.56 -8.56 -8.39
C TRP A 21 7.44 -9.48 -7.91
N SER A 22 6.19 -9.08 -8.17
CA SER A 22 5.07 -9.90 -7.75
C SER A 22 5.08 -11.25 -8.46
N ASP A 23 5.47 -11.25 -9.72
CA ASP A 23 5.57 -12.50 -10.45
C ASP A 23 6.66 -13.38 -9.86
N ASP A 24 7.78 -12.79 -9.50
CA ASP A 24 8.87 -13.56 -8.93
C ASP A 24 8.46 -14.22 -7.63
N GLU A 25 7.57 -13.58 -6.88
CA GLU A 25 7.14 -14.12 -5.62
C GLU A 25 5.79 -14.80 -5.68
N LEU A 26 5.28 -14.98 -6.87
CA LEU A 26 4.02 -15.66 -7.08
C LEU A 26 2.89 -15.00 -6.30
N ARG A 27 2.86 -13.69 -6.33
CA ARG A 27 1.82 -12.93 -5.68
C ARG A 27 1.11 -12.07 -6.67
N SER A 28 -0.08 -11.64 -6.36
CA SER A 28 -0.77 -10.69 -7.22
C SER A 28 -0.10 -9.33 -7.05
N LEU A 29 -0.22 -8.49 -8.06
CA LEU A 29 0.35 -7.16 -7.99
C LEU A 29 -0.19 -6.39 -6.81
N ASN A 30 -1.48 -6.48 -6.59
CA ASN A 30 -2.10 -5.75 -5.49
C ASN A 30 -1.54 -6.23 -4.14
N ALA A 31 -1.36 -7.53 -3.99
CA ALA A 31 -0.83 -8.06 -2.75
C ALA A 31 0.61 -7.62 -2.55
N GLN A 32 1.38 -7.57 -3.63
CA GLN A 32 2.77 -7.17 -3.52
C GLN A 32 2.89 -5.70 -3.13
N ILE A 33 2.05 -4.84 -3.70
CA ILE A 33 2.07 -3.44 -3.36
C ILE A 33 1.69 -3.27 -1.88
N GLU A 34 0.68 -4.00 -1.44
CA GLU A 34 0.25 -3.89 -0.06
C GLU A 34 1.35 -4.37 0.89
N TYR A 35 2.05 -5.41 0.50
CA TYR A 35 3.12 -5.94 1.31
C TYR A 35 4.23 -4.91 1.47
N VAL A 36 4.61 -4.26 0.38
CA VAL A 36 5.67 -3.29 0.41
C VAL A 36 5.28 -2.08 1.26
N LEU A 37 4.06 -1.61 1.11
CA LEU A 37 3.60 -0.48 1.89
C LEU A 37 3.54 -0.80 3.37
N ARG A 38 3.09 -2.00 3.70
CA ARG A 38 3.02 -2.41 5.08
C ARG A 38 4.41 -2.51 5.69
N ASP A 39 5.35 -3.03 4.92
CA ASP A 39 6.72 -3.15 5.39
C ASP A 39 7.34 -1.78 5.62
N ALA A 40 7.10 -0.85 4.71
CA ALA A 40 7.63 0.50 4.84
C ALA A 40 7.05 1.19 6.06
N LEU A 41 5.76 1.01 6.30
CA LEU A 41 5.13 1.61 7.46
C LEU A 41 5.68 1.04 8.75
N ARG A 42 5.93 -0.27 8.75
CA ARG A 42 6.47 -0.90 9.94
C ARG A 42 7.87 -0.39 10.23
N LYS A 43 8.69 -0.26 9.19
CA LYS A 43 10.04 0.21 9.38
C LYS A 43 10.08 1.67 9.82
N SER A 44 9.10 2.44 9.44
CA SER A 44 9.05 3.83 9.85
C SER A 44 8.41 4.00 11.22
N GLY A 45 7.90 2.93 11.81
CA GLY A 45 7.22 3.02 13.08
C GLY A 45 5.82 3.55 12.98
N ARG A 46 5.22 3.55 11.80
CA ARG A 46 3.90 4.09 11.61
C ARG A 46 2.89 3.07 11.19
N SER A 47 3.11 1.81 11.49
CA SER A 47 2.18 0.79 11.04
C SER A 47 0.83 0.90 11.72
N LYS A 48 0.75 1.57 12.88
CA LYS A 48 -0.53 1.75 13.53
C LYS A 48 -0.98 3.18 13.39
N PRO A 49 -2.21 3.41 13.01
CA PRO A 49 -2.68 4.77 12.85
C PRO A 49 -2.75 5.46 14.18
N ARG A 50 -2.58 6.76 14.17
CA ARG A 50 -2.69 7.50 15.36
C ARG A 50 -4.11 7.59 15.76
N PRO A 51 -4.37 7.53 16.97
CA PRO A 51 -5.71 7.60 17.45
C PRO A 51 -6.30 8.93 17.32
N ILE A 52 -5.92 9.83 16.83
CA ILE A 52 -6.50 10.99 16.86
C ILE A 52 -7.00 11.48 15.81
N GLU A 53 -6.94 11.84 15.13
CA GLU A 53 -7.36 12.45 14.22
C GLU A 53 -8.02 12.58 13.39
N PRO A 54 -8.61 13.16 13.13
CA PRO A 54 -9.55 13.40 12.36
C PRO A 54 -9.02 13.85 11.19
N ILE A 55 -8.60 13.32 10.38
CA ILE A 55 -8.17 13.70 9.40
C ILE A 55 -8.96 13.82 8.54
N ILE A 56 -9.41 14.29 8.04
CA ILE A 56 -10.16 14.47 7.17
C ILE A 56 -9.84 14.11 5.95
N ASP A 57 -9.20 13.32 5.60
CA ASP A 57 -8.97 13.00 4.40
C ASP A 57 -10.02 12.37 3.82
N PRO A 58 -10.49 12.82 2.92
CA PRO A 58 -11.65 12.29 2.34
C PRO A 58 -11.37 11.01 1.79
N VAL A 59 -10.30 10.78 1.60
CA VAL A 59 -10.08 9.60 1.09
C VAL A 59 -10.31 8.66 1.91
N GLU A 60 -10.38 8.78 2.74
CA GLU A 60 -10.60 7.88 3.51
C GLU A 60 -11.54 7.38 3.65
N GLU A 61 -11.96 7.40 3.35
CA GLU A 61 -12.78 6.96 3.37
C GLU A 61 -13.03 6.47 3.30
#